data_571fce79778ba3d0ecd17cc7747204c8
#
_entry.id   571fce79778ba3d0ecd17cc7747204c8
#
_cell.length_a   1.000
_cell.length_b   1.000
_cell.length_c   1.000
_cell.angle_alpha   90.00
_cell.angle_beta   90.00
_cell.angle_gamma   90.00
#
_symmetry.space_group_name_H-M   'P 1'
#
loop_
_entity.id
_entity.type
_entity.pdbx_description
1 polymer ?
#
loop_
_entity_poly.entity_id
_entity_poly.type
_entity_poly.pdbx_seq_one_letter_code
_entity_poly.pdbx_strand_id
1 'polypeptide(L)'
;MGYHAFVLRYNVYLEPDDDYMIVHQSETLEPKERTQFPKPMHDIAKAMLLIREYSEEWLVDVDRIGICGFSAGGHNVLSYGVHWNHDLIQEAFDNVGKALRPALVIAGYPISDYFAMRDYLDKKRPEGKAFFSKSSTVLFGTCTPSDETLLLASPARQVSKDTPPMFLWSTFGDQQVPIEQTTLMANALAAEEIPFACHIFETGPHGLSVATQVSSDAQSKINLNVAKWMDLLETWLLERFKLELPAKSWYEE
;
A
#
# COMPACT_ATOMS: atom_id res chain seq x y z
N MET A 1 6.63 17.58 8.30
CA MET A 1 6.93 17.40 6.85
C MET A 1 6.24 18.43 5.94
N GLY A 2 5.15 19.11 6.33
CA GLY A 2 4.50 20.16 5.50
C GLY A 2 3.68 19.66 4.31
N TYR A 3 3.20 18.42 4.36
CA TYR A 3 2.29 17.85 3.35
C TYR A 3 0.84 17.92 3.81
N HIS A 4 -0.09 18.07 2.86
CA HIS A 4 -1.49 17.77 3.07
C HIS A 4 -1.67 16.25 3.22
N ALA A 5 -2.44 15.81 4.20
CA ALA A 5 -2.74 14.40 4.41
C ALA A 5 -4.25 14.16 4.29
N PHE A 6 -4.63 13.35 3.30
CA PHE A 6 -6.00 12.89 3.09
C PHE A 6 -6.12 11.44 3.54
N VAL A 7 -7.02 11.13 4.46
CA VAL A 7 -7.22 9.77 4.94
C VAL A 7 -8.40 9.16 4.20
N LEU A 8 -8.10 8.25 3.27
CA LEU A 8 -9.12 7.52 2.53
C LEU A 8 -9.67 6.36 3.38
N ARG A 9 -10.97 6.41 3.66
CA ARG A 9 -11.72 5.25 4.11
C ARG A 9 -12.27 4.51 2.89
N TYR A 10 -11.49 3.56 2.37
CA TYR A 10 -11.95 2.70 1.28
C TYR A 10 -12.95 1.64 1.79
N ASN A 11 -13.69 1.01 0.88
CA ASN A 11 -14.66 -0.01 1.23
C ASN A 11 -13.99 -1.22 1.90
N VAL A 12 -14.28 -1.40 3.18
CA VAL A 12 -13.84 -2.54 3.99
C VAL A 12 -15.00 -3.50 4.25
N TYR A 13 -14.67 -4.71 4.68
CA TYR A 13 -15.68 -5.74 4.93
C TYR A 13 -16.62 -5.39 6.08
N LEU A 14 -16.04 -4.85 7.17
CA LEU A 14 -16.78 -4.44 8.36
C LEU A 14 -17.46 -3.09 8.16
N GLU A 15 -18.74 -3.01 8.50
CA GLU A 15 -19.46 -1.74 8.65
C GLU A 15 -19.14 -1.10 10.01
N PRO A 16 -19.41 0.19 10.19
CA PRO A 16 -19.14 0.88 11.45
C PRO A 16 -19.79 0.24 12.68
N ASP A 17 -20.96 -0.39 12.48
CA ASP A 17 -21.77 -0.98 13.53
C ASP A 17 -21.56 -2.51 13.66
N ASP A 18 -20.71 -3.10 12.81
CA ASP A 18 -20.39 -4.52 12.88
C ASP A 18 -19.53 -4.82 14.12
N ASP A 19 -19.89 -5.85 14.87
CA ASP A 19 -19.04 -6.37 15.95
C ASP A 19 -17.83 -7.11 15.34
N TYR A 20 -16.65 -6.51 15.45
CA TYR A 20 -15.40 -7.07 14.98
C TYR A 20 -15.18 -8.50 15.50
N MET A 21 -15.51 -8.76 16.77
CA MET A 21 -15.28 -10.08 17.38
C MET A 21 -16.16 -11.15 16.76
N ILE A 22 -17.41 -10.84 16.44
CA ILE A 22 -18.33 -11.78 15.76
C ILE A 22 -17.77 -12.14 14.39
N VAL A 23 -17.40 -11.14 13.59
CA VAL A 23 -16.86 -11.37 12.25
C VAL A 23 -15.52 -12.10 12.30
N HIS A 24 -14.66 -11.73 13.26
CA HIS A 24 -13.36 -12.39 13.42
C HIS A 24 -13.49 -13.87 13.83
N GLN A 25 -14.46 -14.21 14.67
CA GLN A 25 -14.73 -15.57 15.15
C GLN A 25 -15.56 -16.41 14.17
N SER A 26 -16.23 -15.81 13.20
CA SER A 26 -17.00 -16.56 12.19
C SER A 26 -16.11 -17.55 11.44
N GLU A 27 -16.59 -18.78 11.25
CA GLU A 27 -15.85 -19.80 10.48
C GLU A 27 -15.78 -19.46 8.99
N THR A 28 -16.87 -18.88 8.47
CA THR A 28 -17.01 -18.49 7.07
C THR A 28 -17.45 -17.03 6.98
N LEU A 29 -17.05 -16.36 5.89
CA LEU A 29 -17.48 -15.01 5.56
C LEU A 29 -18.21 -15.04 4.21
N GLU A 30 -19.36 -14.36 4.15
CA GLU A 30 -20.05 -14.14 2.87
C GLU A 30 -19.31 -13.05 2.08
N PRO A 31 -19.00 -13.28 0.79
CA PRO A 31 -18.30 -12.29 0.00
C PRO A 31 -19.17 -11.04 -0.23
N LYS A 32 -18.55 -9.86 -0.15
CA LYS A 32 -19.20 -8.57 -0.44
C LYS A 32 -18.51 -7.95 -1.65
N GLU A 33 -19.22 -7.77 -2.77
CA GLU A 33 -18.65 -7.28 -4.03
C GLU A 33 -17.85 -5.98 -3.86
N ARG A 34 -18.31 -5.06 -3.02
CA ARG A 34 -17.67 -3.76 -2.78
C ARG A 34 -16.23 -3.85 -2.24
N THR A 35 -15.84 -4.99 -1.62
CA THR A 35 -14.51 -5.20 -1.06
C THR A 35 -13.59 -5.98 -1.98
N GLN A 36 -14.14 -6.53 -3.07
CA GLN A 36 -13.38 -7.41 -3.94
C GLN A 36 -12.46 -6.63 -4.88
N PHE A 37 -11.32 -7.21 -5.15
CA PHE A 37 -10.41 -6.75 -6.19
C PHE A 37 -11.14 -6.62 -7.55
N PRO A 38 -11.04 -5.50 -8.29
CA PRO A 38 -10.17 -4.34 -8.03
C PRO A 38 -10.82 -3.16 -7.26
N LYS A 39 -11.99 -3.32 -6.63
CA LYS A 39 -12.77 -2.23 -6.00
C LYS A 39 -11.98 -1.34 -5.03
N PRO A 40 -11.09 -1.86 -4.14
CA PRO A 40 -10.26 -1.01 -3.30
C PRO A 40 -9.35 -0.06 -4.09
N MET A 41 -8.89 -0.48 -5.28
CA MET A 41 -8.12 0.39 -6.18
C MET A 41 -8.99 1.46 -6.83
N HIS A 42 -10.26 1.15 -7.15
CA HIS A 42 -11.22 2.15 -7.63
C HIS A 42 -11.50 3.24 -6.60
N ASP A 43 -11.52 2.90 -5.31
CA ASP A 43 -11.68 3.90 -4.25
C ASP A 43 -10.47 4.85 -4.17
N ILE A 44 -9.25 4.33 -4.37
CA ILE A 44 -8.04 5.16 -4.50
C ILE A 44 -8.14 6.07 -5.73
N ALA A 45 -8.56 5.53 -6.88
CA ALA A 45 -8.77 6.31 -8.10
C ALA A 45 -9.76 7.46 -7.91
N LYS A 46 -10.91 7.21 -7.27
CA LYS A 46 -11.89 8.24 -6.92
C LYS A 46 -11.30 9.33 -6.04
N ALA A 47 -10.54 8.94 -5.01
CA ALA A 47 -9.89 9.90 -4.12
C ALA A 47 -8.86 10.76 -4.88
N MET A 48 -8.07 10.16 -5.77
CA MET A 48 -7.12 10.88 -6.63
C MET A 48 -7.83 11.92 -7.52
N LEU A 49 -8.93 11.54 -8.17
CA LEU A 49 -9.71 12.46 -9.00
C LEU A 49 -10.35 13.57 -8.18
N LEU A 50 -10.92 13.25 -7.02
CA LEU A 50 -11.51 14.24 -6.12
C LEU A 50 -10.47 15.27 -5.64
N ILE A 51 -9.28 14.82 -5.24
CA ILE A 51 -8.19 15.72 -4.82
C ILE A 51 -7.77 16.64 -5.98
N ARG A 52 -7.74 16.13 -7.23
CA ARG A 52 -7.43 16.94 -8.41
C ARG A 52 -8.52 17.95 -8.74
N GLU A 53 -9.78 17.55 -8.61
CA GLU A 53 -10.95 18.43 -8.82
C GLU A 53 -10.92 19.63 -7.88
N TYR A 54 -10.60 19.41 -6.60
CA TYR A 54 -10.55 20.47 -5.57
C TYR A 54 -9.13 21.02 -5.32
N SER A 55 -8.18 20.76 -6.21
CA SER A 55 -6.77 21.09 -5.98
C SER A 55 -6.51 22.58 -5.78
N GLU A 56 -7.21 23.46 -6.49
CA GLU A 56 -7.10 24.91 -6.33
C GLU A 56 -7.61 25.37 -4.97
N GLU A 57 -8.79 24.86 -4.56
CA GLU A 57 -9.41 25.19 -3.26
C GLU A 57 -8.56 24.67 -2.10
N TRP A 58 -8.02 23.46 -2.22
CA TRP A 58 -7.24 22.81 -1.16
C TRP A 58 -5.75 23.11 -1.26
N LEU A 59 -5.32 23.91 -2.22
CA LEU A 59 -3.92 24.29 -2.46
C LEU A 59 -3.00 23.05 -2.62
N VAL A 60 -3.46 22.07 -3.39
CA VAL A 60 -2.73 20.83 -3.67
C VAL A 60 -2.00 20.93 -5.02
N ASP A 61 -0.72 20.62 -5.01
CA ASP A 61 0.05 20.41 -6.23
C ASP A 61 -0.31 19.04 -6.83
N VAL A 62 -1.03 19.04 -7.94
CA VAL A 62 -1.54 17.82 -8.60
C VAL A 62 -0.45 16.90 -9.14
N ASP A 63 0.76 17.43 -9.38
CA ASP A 63 1.90 16.65 -9.85
C ASP A 63 2.66 15.98 -8.70
N ARG A 64 2.31 16.29 -7.45
CA ARG A 64 2.96 15.79 -6.22
C ARG A 64 2.03 15.00 -5.31
N ILE A 65 1.03 14.33 -5.86
CA ILE A 65 0.13 13.47 -5.09
C ILE A 65 0.75 12.08 -4.94
N GLY A 66 1.19 11.74 -3.73
CA GLY A 66 1.65 10.41 -3.36
C GLY A 66 0.54 9.61 -2.64
N ILE A 67 0.61 8.29 -2.71
CA ILE A 67 -0.29 7.39 -1.99
C ILE A 67 0.48 6.57 -0.96
N CYS A 68 -0.12 6.37 0.23
CA CYS A 68 0.51 5.65 1.32
C CYS A 68 -0.45 4.61 1.91
N GLY A 69 0.08 3.43 2.25
CA GLY A 69 -0.70 2.38 2.88
C GLY A 69 0.13 1.38 3.67
N PHE A 70 -0.53 0.68 4.60
CA PHE A 70 0.09 -0.31 5.48
C PHE A 70 -0.64 -1.64 5.41
N SER A 71 0.07 -2.78 5.47
CA SER A 71 -0.52 -4.12 5.45
C SER A 71 -1.46 -4.30 4.25
N ALA A 72 -2.75 -4.55 4.45
CA ALA A 72 -3.76 -4.59 3.38
C ALA A 72 -3.84 -3.27 2.60
N GLY A 73 -3.74 -2.10 3.28
CA GLY A 73 -3.63 -0.80 2.63
C GLY A 73 -2.33 -0.66 1.85
N GLY A 74 -1.23 -1.25 2.33
CA GLY A 74 0.04 -1.36 1.61
C GLY A 74 -0.10 -2.16 0.32
N HIS A 75 -0.80 -3.29 0.37
CA HIS A 75 -1.16 -4.07 -0.81
C HIS A 75 -1.99 -3.24 -1.82
N ASN A 76 -3.01 -2.53 -1.33
CA ASN A 76 -3.88 -1.73 -2.19
C ASN A 76 -3.12 -0.61 -2.91
N VAL A 77 -2.22 0.10 -2.23
CA VAL A 77 -1.43 1.17 -2.87
C VAL A 77 -0.37 0.61 -3.83
N LEU A 78 0.24 -0.55 -3.54
CA LEU A 78 1.12 -1.23 -4.48
C LEU A 78 0.36 -1.68 -5.73
N SER A 79 -0.79 -2.36 -5.55
CA SER A 79 -1.64 -2.81 -6.65
C SER A 79 -2.13 -1.64 -7.50
N TYR A 80 -2.55 -0.54 -6.88
CA TYR A 80 -2.91 0.67 -7.61
C TYR A 80 -1.72 1.25 -8.38
N GLY A 81 -0.55 1.32 -7.74
CA GLY A 81 0.67 1.86 -8.35
C GLY A 81 1.13 1.12 -9.60
N VAL A 82 0.93 -0.20 -9.67
CA VAL A 82 1.30 -1.00 -10.86
C VAL A 82 0.18 -1.04 -11.91
N HIS A 83 -1.08 -0.81 -11.52
CA HIS A 83 -2.25 -0.92 -12.40
C HIS A 83 -2.90 0.42 -12.76
N TRP A 84 -2.37 1.57 -12.35
CA TRP A 84 -3.02 2.87 -12.55
C TRP A 84 -3.40 3.15 -14.01
N ASN A 85 -2.65 2.61 -14.98
CA ASN A 85 -2.90 2.73 -16.42
C ASN A 85 -3.46 1.46 -17.07
N HIS A 86 -3.80 0.43 -16.28
CA HIS A 86 -4.40 -0.80 -16.76
C HIS A 86 -5.91 -0.64 -16.94
N ASP A 87 -6.51 -1.38 -17.86
CA ASP A 87 -7.96 -1.38 -18.13
C ASP A 87 -8.80 -1.64 -16.88
N LEU A 88 -8.31 -2.47 -15.94
CA LEU A 88 -8.93 -2.70 -14.63
C LEU A 88 -9.27 -1.40 -13.87
N ILE A 89 -8.52 -0.32 -14.11
CA ILE A 89 -8.72 0.98 -13.50
C ILE A 89 -9.25 1.98 -14.51
N GLN A 90 -8.62 2.10 -15.68
CA GLN A 90 -8.94 3.14 -16.65
C GLN A 90 -10.39 3.07 -17.16
N GLU A 91 -10.90 1.87 -17.49
CA GLU A 91 -12.27 1.69 -18.00
C GLU A 91 -13.34 2.10 -16.98
N ALA A 92 -13.05 1.95 -15.66
CA ALA A 92 -13.98 2.34 -14.62
C ALA A 92 -14.10 3.87 -14.44
N PHE A 93 -13.22 4.65 -15.10
CA PHE A 93 -13.11 6.11 -14.97
C PHE A 93 -12.99 6.82 -16.33
N ASP A 94 -13.70 6.34 -17.33
CA ASP A 94 -13.78 6.95 -18.67
C ASP A 94 -12.41 7.21 -19.34
N ASN A 95 -11.41 6.40 -19.00
CA ASN A 95 -10.05 6.46 -19.55
C ASN A 95 -9.37 7.85 -19.39
N VAL A 96 -9.49 8.45 -18.19
CA VAL A 96 -8.91 9.77 -17.88
C VAL A 96 -7.37 9.80 -17.91
N GLY A 97 -6.73 8.67 -18.19
CA GLY A 97 -5.31 8.58 -18.45
C GLY A 97 -4.44 8.96 -17.23
N LYS A 98 -3.46 9.85 -17.47
CA LYS A 98 -2.47 10.23 -16.44
C LYS A 98 -3.05 10.94 -15.22
N ALA A 99 -4.32 11.36 -15.23
CA ALA A 99 -4.97 11.90 -14.03
C ALA A 99 -5.05 10.87 -12.89
N LEU A 100 -4.96 9.58 -13.19
CA LEU A 100 -4.93 8.50 -12.19
C LEU A 100 -3.51 8.14 -11.71
N ARG A 101 -2.45 8.68 -12.34
CA ARG A 101 -1.08 8.33 -11.97
C ARG A 101 -0.66 8.99 -10.65
N PRO A 102 -0.30 8.22 -9.60
CA PRO A 102 0.32 8.80 -8.42
C PRO A 102 1.77 9.19 -8.73
N ALA A 103 2.25 10.25 -8.12
CA ALA A 103 3.65 10.68 -8.25
C ALA A 103 4.61 9.66 -7.61
N LEU A 104 4.17 9.00 -6.54
CA LEU A 104 4.92 7.97 -5.82
C LEU A 104 3.99 7.10 -4.96
N VAL A 105 4.51 5.95 -4.52
CA VAL A 105 3.83 4.99 -3.63
C VAL A 105 4.67 4.74 -2.39
N ILE A 106 4.04 4.73 -1.22
CA ILE A 106 4.66 4.41 0.07
C ILE A 106 3.93 3.20 0.65
N ALA A 107 4.65 2.08 0.85
CA ALA A 107 4.04 0.86 1.36
C ALA A 107 4.82 0.30 2.56
N GLY A 108 4.12 0.19 3.68
CA GLY A 108 4.64 -0.46 4.90
C GLY A 108 4.15 -1.90 5.01
N TYR A 109 5.09 -2.86 5.17
CA TYR A 109 4.84 -4.29 5.37
C TYR A 109 3.69 -4.85 4.50
N PRO A 110 3.71 -4.63 3.16
CA PRO A 110 2.63 -5.00 2.26
C PRO A 110 2.71 -6.47 1.84
N ILE A 111 1.58 -7.04 1.39
CA ILE A 111 1.58 -8.23 0.53
C ILE A 111 1.86 -7.76 -0.90
N SER A 112 2.80 -8.40 -1.58
CA SER A 112 3.17 -8.07 -2.97
C SER A 112 3.09 -9.26 -3.94
N ASP A 113 3.09 -10.49 -3.43
CA ASP A 113 3.03 -11.72 -4.22
C ASP A 113 2.23 -12.80 -3.50
N TYR A 114 1.04 -13.11 -4.02
CA TYR A 114 0.15 -14.10 -3.42
C TYR A 114 0.64 -15.55 -3.59
N PHE A 115 1.45 -15.85 -4.60
CA PHE A 115 2.06 -17.17 -4.75
C PHE A 115 3.12 -17.41 -3.68
N ALA A 116 3.99 -16.42 -3.45
CA ALA A 116 4.96 -16.47 -2.38
C ALA A 116 4.30 -16.52 -1.00
N MET A 117 3.16 -15.80 -0.82
CA MET A 117 2.39 -15.85 0.42
C MET A 117 1.77 -17.23 0.64
N ARG A 118 1.17 -17.84 -0.38
CA ARG A 118 0.65 -19.22 -0.36
C ARG A 118 1.74 -20.22 0.04
N ASP A 119 2.89 -20.13 -0.61
CA ASP A 119 4.05 -20.96 -0.31
C ASP A 119 4.57 -20.81 1.12
N TYR A 120 4.59 -19.58 1.63
CA TYR A 120 4.98 -19.31 3.01
C TYR A 120 4.03 -19.95 4.01
N LEU A 121 2.72 -19.81 3.80
CA LEU A 121 1.69 -20.40 4.65
C LEU A 121 1.75 -21.93 4.60
N ASP A 122 2.00 -22.52 3.42
CA ASP A 122 2.09 -23.97 3.27
C ASP A 122 3.29 -24.57 3.99
N LYS A 123 4.44 -23.93 3.91
CA LYS A 123 5.73 -24.48 4.33
C LYS A 123 6.16 -24.04 5.72
N LYS A 124 5.84 -22.79 6.12
CA LYS A 124 6.39 -22.18 7.34
C LYS A 124 5.34 -21.80 8.39
N ARG A 125 4.10 -21.46 7.96
CA ARG A 125 3.05 -20.90 8.85
C ARG A 125 1.66 -21.46 8.57
N PRO A 126 1.45 -22.79 8.66
CA PRO A 126 0.17 -23.43 8.34
C PRO A 126 -1.00 -22.93 9.25
N GLU A 127 -0.72 -22.45 10.46
CA GLU A 127 -1.70 -21.85 11.37
C GLU A 127 -2.30 -20.54 10.83
N GLY A 128 -1.61 -19.84 9.94
CA GLY A 128 -2.11 -18.61 9.30
C GLY A 128 -3.11 -18.85 8.18
N LYS A 129 -3.25 -20.10 7.70
CA LYS A 129 -4.10 -20.42 6.52
C LYS A 129 -5.56 -20.04 6.72
N ALA A 130 -6.12 -20.27 7.90
CA ALA A 130 -7.52 -19.96 8.18
C ALA A 130 -7.80 -18.45 8.06
N PHE A 131 -6.94 -17.62 8.61
CA PHE A 131 -7.03 -16.16 8.47
C PHE A 131 -6.89 -15.74 7.00
N PHE A 132 -5.93 -16.31 6.28
CA PHE A 132 -5.67 -15.96 4.89
C PHE A 132 -6.80 -16.40 3.96
N SER A 133 -7.43 -17.55 4.23
CA SER A 133 -8.63 -18.03 3.54
C SER A 133 -9.81 -17.05 3.68
N LYS A 134 -10.07 -16.55 4.90
CA LYS A 134 -11.08 -15.50 5.13
C LYS A 134 -10.74 -14.21 4.38
N SER A 135 -9.49 -13.77 4.45
CA SER A 135 -9.02 -12.58 3.72
C SER A 135 -9.18 -12.74 2.21
N SER A 136 -8.94 -13.95 1.69
CA SER A 136 -9.16 -14.28 0.27
C SER A 136 -10.65 -14.19 -0.11
N THR A 137 -11.56 -14.69 0.74
CA THR A 137 -13.00 -14.55 0.52
C THR A 137 -13.42 -13.08 0.47
N VAL A 138 -12.86 -12.24 1.34
CA VAL A 138 -13.14 -10.79 1.34
C VAL A 138 -12.62 -10.12 0.08
N LEU A 139 -11.38 -10.42 -0.33
CA LEU A 139 -10.71 -9.73 -1.43
C LEU A 139 -11.04 -10.29 -2.81
N PHE A 140 -11.29 -11.60 -2.92
CA PHE A 140 -11.49 -12.28 -4.21
C PHE A 140 -12.89 -12.88 -4.39
N GLY A 141 -13.74 -12.80 -3.36
CA GLY A 141 -15.06 -13.43 -3.38
C GLY A 141 -15.03 -14.95 -3.17
N THR A 142 -13.85 -15.53 -2.97
CA THR A 142 -13.65 -16.97 -2.75
C THR A 142 -12.42 -17.25 -1.91
N CYS A 143 -12.45 -18.34 -1.13
CA CYS A 143 -11.27 -18.81 -0.39
C CYS A 143 -10.22 -19.51 -1.27
N THR A 144 -10.56 -19.83 -2.53
CA THR A 144 -9.70 -20.51 -3.50
C THR A 144 -9.66 -19.74 -4.82
N PRO A 145 -9.05 -18.54 -4.86
CA PRO A 145 -8.95 -17.76 -6.10
C PRO A 145 -8.10 -18.49 -7.14
N SER A 146 -8.41 -18.26 -8.42
CA SER A 146 -7.64 -18.84 -9.52
C SER A 146 -6.21 -18.26 -9.56
N ASP A 147 -5.27 -19.00 -10.15
CA ASP A 147 -3.91 -18.52 -10.35
C ASP A 147 -3.87 -17.24 -11.22
N GLU A 148 -4.80 -17.07 -12.16
CA GLU A 148 -4.96 -15.86 -12.96
C GLU A 148 -5.33 -14.65 -12.07
N THR A 149 -6.30 -14.82 -11.17
CA THR A 149 -6.68 -13.79 -10.19
C THR A 149 -5.52 -13.44 -9.27
N LEU A 150 -4.80 -14.45 -8.76
CA LEU A 150 -3.64 -14.25 -7.91
C LEU A 150 -2.50 -13.53 -8.65
N LEU A 151 -2.31 -13.84 -9.94
CA LEU A 151 -1.30 -13.19 -10.77
C LEU A 151 -1.58 -11.69 -10.91
N LEU A 152 -2.81 -11.32 -11.28
CA LEU A 152 -3.24 -9.92 -11.38
C LEU A 152 -3.15 -9.18 -10.04
N ALA A 153 -3.52 -9.83 -8.95
CA ALA A 153 -3.48 -9.25 -7.61
C ALA A 153 -2.09 -9.25 -6.96
N SER A 154 -1.05 -9.74 -7.66
CA SER A 154 0.34 -9.77 -7.15
C SER A 154 1.15 -8.62 -7.73
N PRO A 155 1.23 -7.44 -7.08
CA PRO A 155 1.88 -6.27 -7.65
C PRO A 155 3.35 -6.49 -8.00
N ALA A 156 4.09 -7.34 -7.29
CA ALA A 156 5.47 -7.67 -7.64
C ALA A 156 5.61 -8.37 -9.02
N ARG A 157 4.51 -8.93 -9.54
CA ARG A 157 4.46 -9.57 -10.87
C ARG A 157 3.90 -8.67 -11.97
N GLN A 158 3.51 -7.45 -11.62
CA GLN A 158 2.85 -6.48 -12.50
C GLN A 158 3.65 -5.18 -12.68
N VAL A 159 4.86 -5.13 -12.13
CA VAL A 159 5.75 -3.96 -12.31
C VAL A 159 6.07 -3.77 -13.78
N SER A 160 6.00 -2.53 -14.24
CA SER A 160 6.28 -2.13 -15.61
C SER A 160 7.02 -0.78 -15.64
N LYS A 161 7.43 -0.32 -16.82
CA LYS A 161 8.07 1.00 -17.01
C LYS A 161 7.16 2.18 -16.58
N ASP A 162 5.85 1.97 -16.53
CA ASP A 162 4.88 3.00 -16.11
C ASP A 162 4.68 3.08 -14.59
N THR A 163 5.22 2.10 -13.86
CA THR A 163 5.13 2.05 -12.39
C THR A 163 5.79 3.28 -11.76
N PRO A 164 5.14 3.97 -10.81
CA PRO A 164 5.74 5.13 -10.13
C PRO A 164 6.86 4.72 -9.16
N PRO A 165 7.75 5.65 -8.78
CA PRO A 165 8.73 5.41 -7.73
C PRO A 165 8.09 4.96 -6.41
N MET A 166 8.78 4.08 -5.66
CA MET A 166 8.22 3.48 -4.45
C MET A 166 9.16 3.60 -3.25
N PHE A 167 8.55 3.81 -2.07
CA PHE A 167 9.21 3.69 -0.78
C PHE A 167 8.61 2.48 -0.04
N LEU A 168 9.45 1.50 0.24
CA LEU A 168 9.06 0.23 0.86
C LEU A 168 9.72 0.09 2.23
N TRP A 169 8.98 -0.42 3.21
CA TRP A 169 9.60 -0.83 4.46
C TRP A 169 8.86 -2.00 5.12
N SER A 170 9.60 -2.78 5.90
CA SER A 170 9.05 -3.89 6.68
C SER A 170 10.04 -4.32 7.77
N THR A 171 9.66 -5.29 8.58
CA THR A 171 10.54 -5.90 9.58
C THR A 171 10.78 -7.38 9.26
N PHE A 172 12.00 -7.85 9.52
CA PHE A 172 12.34 -9.29 9.38
C PHE A 172 11.57 -10.13 10.42
N GLY A 173 11.26 -9.55 11.59
CA GLY A 173 10.50 -10.21 12.65
C GLY A 173 9.00 -10.35 12.39
N ASP A 174 8.47 -9.81 11.29
CA ASP A 174 7.06 -9.95 10.91
C ASP A 174 6.75 -11.40 10.49
N GLN A 175 5.91 -12.05 11.26
CA GLN A 175 5.52 -13.45 11.00
C GLN A 175 4.15 -13.57 10.32
N GLN A 176 3.42 -12.48 10.15
CA GLN A 176 2.14 -12.47 9.46
C GLN A 176 2.33 -12.20 7.96
N VAL A 177 3.15 -11.22 7.62
CA VAL A 177 3.53 -10.90 6.24
C VAL A 177 5.06 -11.00 6.14
N PRO A 178 5.57 -12.09 5.57
CA PRO A 178 7.01 -12.37 5.58
C PRO A 178 7.80 -11.35 4.77
N ILE A 179 9.05 -11.13 5.18
CA ILE A 179 9.98 -10.16 4.56
C ILE A 179 10.15 -10.38 3.05
N GLU A 180 9.99 -11.61 2.59
CA GLU A 180 10.03 -11.98 1.18
C GLU A 180 9.06 -11.15 0.33
N GLN A 181 7.94 -10.70 0.89
CA GLN A 181 6.98 -9.85 0.19
C GLN A 181 7.60 -8.50 -0.20
N THR A 182 8.32 -7.88 0.72
CA THR A 182 9.00 -6.60 0.47
C THR A 182 10.19 -6.76 -0.48
N THR A 183 10.98 -7.83 -0.31
CA THR A 183 12.15 -8.08 -1.18
C THR A 183 11.75 -8.49 -2.60
N LEU A 184 10.66 -9.22 -2.79
CA LEU A 184 10.13 -9.54 -4.13
C LEU A 184 9.70 -8.26 -4.87
N MET A 185 8.99 -7.35 -4.18
CA MET A 185 8.62 -6.06 -4.77
C MET A 185 9.84 -5.22 -5.13
N ALA A 186 10.83 -5.12 -4.23
CA ALA A 186 12.07 -4.39 -4.49
C ALA A 186 12.84 -4.96 -5.69
N ASN A 187 12.93 -6.29 -5.79
CA ASN A 187 13.57 -6.97 -6.93
C ASN A 187 12.83 -6.69 -8.25
N ALA A 188 11.50 -6.71 -8.24
CA ALA A 188 10.70 -6.41 -9.42
C ALA A 188 10.90 -4.96 -9.89
N LEU A 189 10.91 -4.00 -8.96
CA LEU A 189 11.21 -2.60 -9.26
C LEU A 189 12.61 -2.43 -9.85
N ALA A 190 13.61 -3.10 -9.27
CA ALA A 190 14.99 -3.06 -9.77
C ALA A 190 15.11 -3.64 -11.19
N ALA A 191 14.42 -4.75 -11.47
CA ALA A 191 14.43 -5.39 -12.79
C ALA A 191 13.86 -4.47 -13.89
N GLU A 192 12.86 -3.66 -13.56
CA GLU A 192 12.23 -2.70 -14.46
C GLU A 192 12.87 -1.29 -14.38
N GLU A 193 13.98 -1.13 -13.66
CA GLU A 193 14.70 0.13 -13.47
C GLU A 193 13.82 1.26 -12.87
N ILE A 194 12.80 0.88 -12.07
CA ILE A 194 11.95 1.84 -11.36
C ILE A 194 12.67 2.31 -10.10
N PRO A 195 12.82 3.63 -9.87
CA PRO A 195 13.48 4.13 -8.67
C PRO A 195 12.70 3.76 -7.38
N PHE A 196 13.40 3.26 -6.37
CA PHE A 196 12.79 2.95 -5.09
C PHE A 196 13.77 3.15 -3.92
N ALA A 197 13.21 3.27 -2.71
CA ALA A 197 13.91 3.08 -1.45
C ALA A 197 13.30 1.86 -0.73
N CYS A 198 14.13 1.03 -0.09
CA CYS A 198 13.66 -0.13 0.65
C CYS A 198 14.39 -0.24 1.99
N HIS A 199 13.63 -0.25 3.08
CA HIS A 199 14.16 -0.29 4.44
C HIS A 199 13.65 -1.52 5.18
N ILE A 200 14.57 -2.35 5.64
CA ILE A 200 14.28 -3.58 6.38
C ILE A 200 14.85 -3.45 7.78
N PHE A 201 13.97 -3.51 8.79
CA PHE A 201 14.35 -3.50 10.19
C PHE A 201 14.39 -4.94 10.73
N GLU A 202 15.37 -5.24 11.57
CA GLU A 202 15.56 -6.60 12.09
C GLU A 202 14.38 -7.07 12.94
N THR A 203 13.89 -6.21 13.84
CA THR A 203 12.90 -6.61 14.85
C THR A 203 11.60 -5.81 14.74
N GLY A 204 10.49 -6.48 15.01
CA GLY A 204 9.17 -5.89 15.09
C GLY A 204 8.08 -6.83 14.57
N PRO A 205 6.91 -6.88 15.24
CA PRO A 205 5.76 -7.65 14.77
C PRO A 205 5.07 -6.94 13.60
N HIS A 206 4.08 -7.59 13.01
CA HIS A 206 3.19 -6.98 12.02
C HIS A 206 2.38 -5.81 12.60
N GLY A 207 2.06 -4.81 11.77
CA GLY A 207 1.12 -3.76 12.12
C GLY A 207 1.70 -2.63 12.96
N LEU A 208 2.96 -2.26 12.76
CA LEU A 208 3.64 -1.24 13.55
C LEU A 208 3.22 0.21 13.25
N SER A 209 2.68 0.50 12.06
CA SER A 209 2.33 1.86 11.65
C SER A 209 3.51 2.83 11.87
N VAL A 210 3.39 3.87 12.67
CA VAL A 210 4.51 4.77 13.00
C VAL A 210 5.43 4.25 14.10
N ALA A 211 5.14 3.07 14.66
CA ALA A 211 5.94 2.35 15.67
C ALA A 211 6.24 3.16 16.95
N THR A 212 5.42 4.15 17.26
CA THR A 212 5.50 4.98 18.46
C THR A 212 4.26 4.81 19.34
N GLN A 213 4.29 5.39 20.54
CA GLN A 213 3.15 5.34 21.46
C GLN A 213 1.86 5.93 20.87
N VAL A 214 1.95 6.85 19.91
CA VAL A 214 0.79 7.51 19.28
C VAL A 214 -0.07 6.53 18.49
N SER A 215 0.55 5.51 17.87
CA SER A 215 -0.16 4.53 17.02
C SER A 215 -0.24 3.13 17.61
N SER A 216 0.28 2.93 18.83
CA SER A 216 0.44 1.59 19.39
C SER A 216 -0.65 1.28 20.41
N ASP A 217 -1.28 0.12 20.29
CA ASP A 217 -2.25 -0.45 21.21
C ASP A 217 -1.60 -1.39 22.25
N ALA A 218 -0.29 -1.66 22.11
CA ALA A 218 0.49 -2.51 22.99
C ALA A 218 1.96 -2.07 23.06
N GLN A 219 2.61 -2.32 24.20
CA GLN A 219 4.04 -2.05 24.41
C GLN A 219 4.93 -2.72 23.35
N SER A 220 4.57 -3.92 22.91
CA SER A 220 5.30 -4.69 21.89
C SER A 220 5.32 -4.04 20.50
N LYS A 221 4.43 -3.08 20.25
CA LYS A 221 4.36 -2.32 18.99
C LYS A 221 5.11 -0.99 19.04
N ILE A 222 5.73 -0.66 20.17
CA ILE A 222 6.61 0.51 20.27
C ILE A 222 8.03 0.05 19.90
N ASN A 223 8.56 0.58 18.80
CA ASN A 223 9.90 0.26 18.32
C ASN A 223 10.54 1.51 17.72
N LEU A 224 11.36 2.20 18.51
CA LEU A 224 11.98 3.47 18.12
C LEU A 224 12.98 3.32 16.96
N ASN A 225 13.51 2.11 16.73
CA ASN A 225 14.35 1.87 15.57
C ASN A 225 13.51 1.83 14.28
N VAL A 226 12.37 1.13 14.32
CA VAL A 226 11.42 1.11 13.19
C VAL A 226 10.80 2.50 12.96
N ALA A 227 10.49 3.25 14.02
CA ALA A 227 9.93 4.61 13.91
C ALA A 227 10.76 5.55 13.01
N LYS A 228 12.07 5.31 12.87
CA LYS A 228 12.95 6.06 11.97
C LYS A 228 12.55 5.98 10.48
N TRP A 229 11.66 5.05 10.10
CA TRP A 229 11.17 5.02 8.72
C TRP A 229 10.54 6.35 8.30
N MET A 230 9.96 7.10 9.24
CA MET A 230 9.38 8.42 8.97
C MET A 230 10.44 9.45 8.57
N ASP A 231 11.59 9.48 9.25
CA ASP A 231 12.71 10.39 8.94
C ASP A 231 13.34 10.01 7.58
N LEU A 232 13.46 8.70 7.33
CA LEU A 232 13.96 8.17 6.06
C LEU A 232 13.01 8.53 4.91
N LEU A 233 11.70 8.41 5.12
CA LEU A 233 10.69 8.83 4.17
C LEU A 233 10.75 10.34 3.91
N GLU A 234 10.86 11.17 4.96
CA GLU A 234 10.95 12.62 4.79
C GLU A 234 12.13 13.00 3.91
N THR A 235 13.31 12.43 4.17
CA THR A 235 14.50 12.65 3.35
C THR A 235 14.27 12.24 1.90
N TRP A 236 13.68 11.06 1.67
CA TRP A 236 13.39 10.55 0.32
C TRP A 236 12.37 11.42 -0.43
N LEU A 237 11.36 11.95 0.28
CA LEU A 237 10.36 12.87 -0.30
C LEU A 237 10.99 14.20 -0.68
N LEU A 238 11.89 14.75 0.14
CA LEU A 238 12.61 15.99 -0.16
C LEU A 238 13.48 15.86 -1.41
N GLU A 239 14.06 14.68 -1.67
CA GLU A 239 14.79 14.43 -2.91
C GLU A 239 13.86 14.34 -4.13
N ARG A 240 12.64 13.83 -3.97
CA ARG A 240 11.65 13.64 -5.05
C ARG A 240 10.88 14.90 -5.36
N PHE A 241 10.52 15.65 -4.33
CA PHE A 241 9.68 16.85 -4.42
C PHE A 241 10.47 18.12 -4.12
N LYS A 242 11.70 18.19 -4.63
CA LYS A 242 12.54 19.40 -4.48
C LYS A 242 11.78 20.65 -4.90
N LEU A 243 11.84 21.66 -4.05
CA LEU A 243 11.53 23.02 -4.44
C LEU A 243 12.73 23.60 -5.16
N GLU A 244 12.52 24.18 -6.32
CA GLU A 244 13.56 24.98 -6.99
C GLU A 244 13.78 26.25 -6.17
N LEU A 245 14.90 26.29 -5.50
CA LEU A 245 15.32 27.50 -4.78
C LEU A 245 16.20 28.35 -5.68
N PRO A 246 16.12 29.69 -5.61
CA PRO A 246 17.02 30.57 -6.33
C PRO A 246 18.47 30.31 -5.90
N ALA A 247 19.40 30.43 -6.83
CA ALA A 247 20.82 30.19 -6.58
C ALA A 247 21.42 31.12 -5.50
N LYS A 248 20.80 32.31 -5.31
CA LYS A 248 21.14 33.26 -4.26
C LYS A 248 19.89 33.63 -3.46
N SER A 249 20.09 33.94 -2.21
CA SER A 249 19.02 34.52 -1.38
C SER A 249 18.68 35.93 -1.87
N TRP A 250 17.44 36.35 -1.69
CA TRP A 250 16.93 37.67 -2.10
C TRP A 250 17.71 38.86 -1.50
N TYR A 251 18.48 38.66 -0.43
CA TYR A 251 19.33 39.67 0.21
C TYR A 251 20.82 39.58 -0.16
N GLU A 252 21.17 38.70 -1.10
CA GLU A 252 22.55 38.49 -1.58
C GLU A 252 22.77 39.12 -2.98
N GLU A 253 21.91 40.06 -3.38
CA GLU A 253 22.07 40.82 -4.63
C GLU A 253 23.28 41.79 -4.59
#